data_4dac6ba4598c4b510fa656363e3ebd91
#
_entry.id   4dac6ba4598c4b510fa656363e3ebd91
#
_cell.length_a   1.000
_cell.length_b   1.000
_cell.length_c   1.000
_cell.angle_alpha   90.00
_cell.angle_beta   90.00
_cell.angle_gamma   90.00
#
_symmetry.space_group_name_H-M   'P 1'
#
loop_
_entity.id
_entity.type
_entity.pdbx_description
1 polymer ?
#
loop_
_entity_poly.entity_id
_entity_poly.type
_entity_poly.pdbx_seq_one_letter_code
_entity_poly.pdbx_strand_id
1 'polypeptide(L)'
;MEQKNMLPGLTREAEEQKLQEIIGIAQQNLERARADIRKVNEDLEDLLDVYEAQDKEGLALWNNATARLKENEYDLVRYEKARRKPYFGRIDFKDPNVKGDESYYIGRVGIAKNNSEPVVLDWRAPIASVYYESGLGPCQYTVSSEGTFTIDLKRKRTYEIENDHLKDFFDSDVVANDELLTKYLAKNKKAVLGEIIATIQKEQNLIIRRSPKTNIIVQGVAGSGKTTVAMHRISYILYNYSDDFRPEDFYIIGSNRILLNYITGVLPELDVYGIRQMTMEQLFIRLLYEDWDERKYRFHLLEKDDEKNAQKGKREWFHDLELYCAAYEQREISHEEVYLENTKTLLVGHVLINTYLREHPDLSMQSKILMLNEVLYSKYENEVLGKQISYPAKVKKALDKKYASFFGDGKWKTSIYDFYREFLQVQAVAGKEVDIPETSFDVYDLAALAYIYKRIKETDPVREASHVVIDEAQDFGMMAYCCLHYCLRGCTYTIMGDTSQNIHFRYGLNDWEELRKLVLTGTYDAFGLLRKSYRNTVEISKFANDILRHGDFAVYPVEPIIRHGAAVRVEKQPDATALLEETVHTLSLIHI
;
A
#
# COMPACT_ATOMS: atom_id res chain seq x y z
N MET A 1 19.49 -8.47 -45.48
CA MET A 1 20.46 -8.00 -44.53
C MET A 1 19.79 -8.01 -43.16
N GLU A 2 20.08 -8.79 -42.17
CA GLU A 2 21.24 -9.66 -41.86
C GLU A 2 20.76 -10.84 -41.05
N GLN A 3 20.97 -12.04 -41.58
CA GLN A 3 20.97 -13.28 -40.77
C GLN A 3 22.25 -13.32 -39.92
N LYS A 4 22.38 -12.50 -38.91
CA LYS A 4 23.49 -12.58 -37.97
C LYS A 4 22.99 -12.81 -36.56
N ASN A 5 23.39 -13.94 -35.99
CA ASN A 5 23.33 -14.39 -34.60
C ASN A 5 22.00 -14.97 -34.10
N MET A 6 21.34 -15.82 -34.87
CA MET A 6 20.47 -16.83 -34.26
C MET A 6 21.37 -17.96 -33.74
N LEU A 7 21.30 -18.25 -32.46
CA LEU A 7 21.89 -19.48 -31.92
C LEU A 7 21.27 -20.68 -32.63
N PRO A 8 22.06 -21.71 -32.99
CA PRO A 8 21.55 -22.85 -33.75
C PRO A 8 20.39 -23.55 -32.98
N GLY A 9 19.31 -23.79 -33.69
CA GLY A 9 18.19 -24.61 -33.20
C GLY A 9 16.92 -23.88 -32.80
N LEU A 10 16.80 -22.55 -32.99
CA LEU A 10 15.60 -21.78 -32.60
C LEU A 10 14.98 -21.09 -33.82
N THR A 11 14.40 -21.91 -34.70
CA THR A 11 13.62 -21.41 -35.85
C THR A 11 12.20 -21.04 -35.41
N ARG A 12 11.48 -20.30 -36.25
CA ARG A 12 10.09 -19.94 -36.03
C ARG A 12 9.21 -21.20 -35.81
N GLU A 13 9.44 -22.24 -36.59
CA GLU A 13 8.70 -23.51 -36.51
C GLU A 13 8.92 -24.18 -35.13
N ALA A 14 10.14 -24.15 -34.62
CA ALA A 14 10.46 -24.71 -33.30
C ALA A 14 9.77 -23.95 -32.18
N GLU A 15 9.71 -22.60 -32.28
CA GLU A 15 9.00 -21.77 -31.30
C GLU A 15 7.48 -21.91 -31.39
N GLU A 16 6.92 -22.07 -32.59
CA GLU A 16 5.49 -22.38 -32.78
C GLU A 16 5.13 -23.74 -32.20
N GLN A 17 5.98 -24.75 -32.41
CA GLN A 17 5.79 -26.10 -31.83
C GLN A 17 5.86 -26.05 -30.31
N LYS A 18 6.81 -25.29 -29.72
CA LYS A 18 6.93 -25.13 -28.29
C LYS A 18 5.74 -24.37 -27.68
N LEU A 19 5.22 -23.38 -28.38
CA LEU A 19 4.01 -22.66 -28.01
C LEU A 19 2.82 -23.64 -27.91
N GLN A 20 2.63 -24.50 -28.91
CA GLN A 20 1.53 -25.49 -28.90
C GLN A 20 1.70 -26.52 -27.77
N GLU A 21 2.92 -26.95 -27.47
CA GLU A 21 3.21 -27.84 -26.32
C GLU A 21 2.78 -27.17 -25.01
N ILE A 22 3.18 -25.91 -24.79
CA ILE A 22 2.86 -25.17 -23.56
C ILE A 22 1.35 -24.89 -23.44
N ILE A 23 0.68 -24.56 -24.54
CA ILE A 23 -0.78 -24.43 -24.59
C ILE A 23 -1.47 -25.74 -24.21
N GLY A 24 -0.97 -26.88 -24.70
CA GLY A 24 -1.46 -28.19 -24.33
C GLY A 24 -1.36 -28.49 -22.84
N ILE A 25 -0.24 -28.10 -22.20
CA ILE A 25 -0.04 -28.22 -20.75
C ILE A 25 -1.02 -27.30 -20.00
N ALA A 26 -1.17 -26.04 -20.44
CA ALA A 26 -2.12 -25.10 -19.83
C ALA A 26 -3.57 -25.64 -19.93
N GLN A 27 -3.94 -26.24 -21.05
CA GLN A 27 -5.26 -26.89 -21.24
C GLN A 27 -5.46 -28.07 -20.28
N GLN A 28 -4.46 -28.90 -20.09
CA GLN A 28 -4.52 -30.00 -19.11
C GLN A 28 -4.69 -29.49 -17.68
N ASN A 29 -3.97 -28.43 -17.30
CA ASN A 29 -4.13 -27.81 -16.00
C ASN A 29 -5.53 -27.21 -15.81
N LEU A 30 -6.09 -26.60 -16.86
CA LEU A 30 -7.45 -26.07 -16.86
C LEU A 30 -8.50 -27.17 -16.63
N GLU A 31 -8.36 -28.30 -17.32
CA GLU A 31 -9.26 -29.45 -17.18
C GLU A 31 -9.16 -30.07 -15.79
N ARG A 32 -7.96 -30.13 -15.22
CA ARG A 32 -7.73 -30.57 -13.84
C ARG A 32 -8.42 -29.63 -12.84
N ALA A 33 -8.21 -28.33 -12.94
CA ALA A 33 -8.87 -27.36 -12.07
C ALA A 33 -10.40 -27.47 -12.12
N ARG A 34 -10.97 -27.71 -13.31
CA ARG A 34 -12.42 -27.97 -13.47
C ARG A 34 -12.88 -29.25 -12.80
N ALA A 35 -12.06 -30.29 -12.84
CA ALA A 35 -12.37 -31.57 -12.18
C ALA A 35 -12.28 -31.42 -10.65
N ASP A 36 -11.28 -30.69 -10.15
CA ASP A 36 -11.11 -30.43 -8.72
C ASP A 36 -12.26 -29.58 -8.17
N ILE A 37 -12.73 -28.57 -8.92
CA ILE A 37 -13.93 -27.78 -8.55
C ILE A 37 -15.16 -28.68 -8.42
N ARG A 38 -15.41 -29.58 -9.38
CA ARG A 38 -16.56 -30.49 -9.28
C ARG A 38 -16.47 -31.37 -8.04
N LYS A 39 -15.28 -31.93 -7.78
CA LYS A 39 -15.06 -32.79 -6.62
C LYS A 39 -15.26 -32.04 -5.31
N VAL A 40 -14.75 -30.82 -5.20
CA VAL A 40 -14.93 -30.02 -3.97
C VAL A 40 -16.39 -29.61 -3.77
N ASN A 41 -17.14 -29.36 -4.84
CA ASN A 41 -18.58 -29.10 -4.72
C ASN A 41 -19.36 -30.34 -4.25
N GLU A 42 -19.01 -31.56 -4.74
CA GLU A 42 -19.55 -32.80 -4.21
C GLU A 42 -19.21 -32.98 -2.73
N ASP A 43 -17.94 -32.77 -2.33
CA ASP A 43 -17.50 -32.79 -0.93
C ASP A 43 -18.31 -31.79 -0.05
N LEU A 44 -18.62 -30.60 -0.58
CA LEU A 44 -19.40 -29.57 0.13
C LEU A 44 -20.89 -29.96 0.25
N GLU A 45 -21.49 -30.58 -0.78
CA GLU A 45 -22.86 -31.10 -0.72
C GLU A 45 -22.98 -32.22 0.33
N ASP A 46 -22.03 -33.14 0.35
CA ASP A 46 -21.97 -34.24 1.35
C ASP A 46 -21.80 -33.68 2.78
N LEU A 47 -21.00 -32.63 2.96
CA LEU A 47 -20.83 -31.97 4.25
C LEU A 47 -22.10 -31.23 4.72
N LEU A 48 -22.92 -30.69 3.80
CA LEU A 48 -24.20 -30.05 4.13
C LEU A 48 -25.20 -31.04 4.73
N ASP A 49 -25.23 -32.28 4.22
CA ASP A 49 -26.16 -33.31 4.69
C ASP A 49 -25.82 -33.86 6.09
N VAL A 50 -24.54 -33.70 6.51
CA VAL A 50 -24.03 -34.20 7.80
C VAL A 50 -23.83 -33.09 8.84
N TYR A 51 -23.92 -31.81 8.43
CA TYR A 51 -23.58 -30.67 9.27
C TYR A 51 -24.62 -30.41 10.37
N GLU A 52 -24.23 -30.64 11.63
CA GLU A 52 -24.91 -30.10 12.81
C GLU A 52 -24.24 -28.79 13.23
N ALA A 53 -25.03 -27.73 13.47
CA ALA A 53 -24.56 -26.36 13.71
C ALA A 53 -23.63 -26.16 14.94
N GLN A 54 -23.31 -27.21 15.68
CA GLN A 54 -22.40 -27.19 16.84
C GLN A 54 -21.15 -28.07 16.66
N ASP A 55 -20.97 -28.71 15.51
CA ASP A 55 -19.81 -29.54 15.24
C ASP A 55 -18.61 -28.71 14.77
N LYS A 56 -17.58 -28.57 15.65
CA LYS A 56 -16.36 -27.84 15.35
C LYS A 56 -15.51 -28.51 14.24
N GLU A 57 -15.56 -29.83 14.13
CA GLU A 57 -14.82 -30.61 13.15
C GLU A 57 -15.45 -30.46 11.76
N GLY A 58 -16.78 -30.54 11.67
CA GLY A 58 -17.53 -30.25 10.44
C GLY A 58 -17.32 -28.83 9.95
N LEU A 59 -17.30 -27.84 10.85
CA LEU A 59 -17.01 -26.45 10.48
C LEU A 59 -15.58 -26.26 9.93
N ALA A 60 -14.60 -26.96 10.50
CA ALA A 60 -13.22 -26.92 10.00
C ALA A 60 -13.10 -27.55 8.61
N LEU A 61 -13.77 -28.69 8.37
CA LEU A 61 -13.83 -29.34 7.06
C LEU A 61 -14.52 -28.46 6.01
N TRP A 62 -15.65 -27.84 6.36
CA TRP A 62 -16.37 -26.88 5.52
C TRP A 62 -15.48 -25.69 5.12
N ASN A 63 -14.81 -25.06 6.09
CA ASN A 63 -13.91 -23.94 5.84
C ASN A 63 -12.75 -24.34 4.92
N ASN A 64 -12.17 -25.52 5.12
CA ASN A 64 -11.10 -26.05 4.27
C ASN A 64 -11.60 -26.33 2.85
N ALA A 65 -12.76 -26.95 2.69
CA ALA A 65 -13.36 -27.21 1.38
C ALA A 65 -13.68 -25.89 0.64
N THR A 66 -14.28 -24.92 1.34
CA THR A 66 -14.57 -23.60 0.78
C THR A 66 -13.30 -22.85 0.35
N ALA A 67 -12.23 -22.92 1.15
CA ALA A 67 -10.93 -22.34 0.80
C ALA A 67 -10.34 -22.99 -0.47
N ARG A 68 -10.39 -24.32 -0.57
CA ARG A 68 -9.96 -25.08 -1.76
C ARG A 68 -10.80 -24.75 -2.99
N LEU A 69 -12.12 -24.61 -2.84
CA LEU A 69 -13.00 -24.21 -3.94
C LEU A 69 -12.57 -22.86 -4.51
N LYS A 70 -12.38 -21.89 -3.63
CA LYS A 70 -11.96 -20.53 -4.00
C LYS A 70 -10.59 -20.50 -4.69
N GLU A 71 -9.63 -21.31 -4.21
CA GLU A 71 -8.31 -21.45 -4.84
C GLU A 71 -8.42 -22.05 -6.25
N ASN A 72 -9.18 -23.14 -6.41
CA ASN A 72 -9.40 -23.78 -7.70
C ASN A 72 -10.15 -22.86 -8.69
N GLU A 73 -11.08 -22.03 -8.23
CA GLU A 73 -11.76 -21.02 -9.05
C GLU A 73 -10.77 -19.95 -9.55
N TYR A 74 -9.83 -19.51 -8.71
CA TYR A 74 -8.76 -18.61 -9.14
C TYR A 74 -7.84 -19.26 -10.16
N ASP A 75 -7.44 -20.50 -9.95
CA ASP A 75 -6.61 -21.25 -10.88
C ASP A 75 -7.30 -21.47 -12.23
N LEU A 76 -8.60 -21.72 -12.24
CA LEU A 76 -9.39 -21.80 -13.45
C LEU A 76 -9.25 -20.52 -14.30
N VAL A 77 -9.46 -19.36 -13.69
CA VAL A 77 -9.36 -18.07 -14.38
C VAL A 77 -7.92 -17.83 -14.87
N ARG A 78 -6.92 -18.16 -14.05
CA ARG A 78 -5.49 -18.00 -14.38
C ARG A 78 -5.10 -18.86 -15.58
N TYR A 79 -5.44 -20.15 -15.57
CA TYR A 79 -5.10 -21.06 -16.69
C TYR A 79 -5.90 -20.75 -17.96
N GLU A 80 -7.12 -20.22 -17.86
CA GLU A 80 -7.87 -19.78 -19.03
C GLU A 80 -7.22 -18.58 -19.72
N LYS A 81 -6.70 -17.63 -18.95
CA LYS A 81 -5.89 -16.52 -19.46
C LYS A 81 -4.54 -17.01 -20.02
N ALA A 82 -3.87 -17.89 -19.29
CA ALA A 82 -2.58 -18.46 -19.68
C ALA A 82 -2.65 -19.24 -21.00
N ARG A 83 -3.72 -19.97 -21.26
CA ARG A 83 -3.94 -20.69 -22.52
C ARG A 83 -3.93 -19.78 -23.74
N ARG A 84 -4.47 -18.55 -23.63
CA ARG A 84 -4.52 -17.60 -24.74
C ARG A 84 -3.18 -16.90 -25.00
N LYS A 85 -2.41 -16.65 -23.93
CA LYS A 85 -1.10 -16.00 -23.98
C LYS A 85 -0.21 -16.54 -22.88
N PRO A 86 0.40 -17.74 -23.10
CA PRO A 86 1.08 -18.44 -22.02
C PRO A 86 2.35 -17.74 -21.53
N TYR A 87 3.06 -17.06 -22.42
CA TYR A 87 4.29 -16.33 -22.08
C TYR A 87 4.47 -15.12 -22.98
N PHE A 88 5.36 -14.23 -22.57
CA PHE A 88 5.76 -13.04 -23.33
C PHE A 88 7.28 -12.88 -23.44
N GLY A 89 8.04 -13.62 -22.62
CA GLY A 89 9.48 -13.54 -22.54
C GLY A 89 10.14 -14.90 -22.43
N ARG A 90 11.44 -14.95 -22.74
CA ARG A 90 12.32 -16.09 -22.51
C ARG A 90 13.71 -15.58 -22.17
N ILE A 91 14.36 -16.27 -21.25
CA ILE A 91 15.78 -16.09 -20.91
C ILE A 91 16.49 -17.43 -21.11
N ASP A 92 17.66 -17.39 -21.78
CA ASP A 92 18.59 -18.50 -21.82
C ASP A 92 19.88 -18.10 -21.10
N PHE A 93 20.33 -18.88 -20.17
CA PHE A 93 21.46 -18.55 -19.32
C PHE A 93 22.27 -19.79 -18.93
N LYS A 94 23.48 -19.53 -18.45
CA LYS A 94 24.34 -20.55 -17.86
C LYS A 94 24.45 -20.29 -16.34
N ASP A 95 24.04 -21.26 -15.55
CA ASP A 95 24.34 -21.29 -14.12
C ASP A 95 25.70 -21.96 -13.93
N PRO A 96 26.67 -21.34 -13.22
CA PRO A 96 27.95 -21.95 -12.94
C PRO A 96 27.88 -23.28 -12.17
N ASN A 97 26.80 -23.49 -11.44
CA ASN A 97 26.58 -24.66 -10.59
C ASN A 97 25.87 -25.81 -11.31
N VAL A 98 25.34 -25.59 -12.52
CA VAL A 98 24.58 -26.57 -13.29
C VAL A 98 25.31 -26.92 -14.58
N LYS A 99 25.26 -28.20 -14.99
CA LYS A 99 25.82 -28.63 -16.27
C LYS A 99 24.81 -28.33 -17.39
N GLY A 100 25.21 -27.47 -18.32
CA GLY A 100 24.44 -27.10 -19.50
C GLY A 100 23.89 -25.68 -19.41
N ASP A 101 23.23 -25.26 -20.50
CA ASP A 101 22.50 -24.00 -20.56
C ASP A 101 21.04 -24.27 -20.17
N GLU A 102 20.45 -23.38 -19.42
CA GLU A 102 19.06 -23.43 -18.99
C GLU A 102 18.23 -22.40 -19.75
N SER A 103 16.96 -22.70 -19.94
CA SER A 103 16.02 -21.83 -20.64
C SER A 103 14.68 -21.77 -19.89
N TYR A 104 14.24 -20.57 -19.58
CA TYR A 104 12.92 -20.37 -18.97
C TYR A 104 12.06 -19.40 -19.79
N TYR A 105 10.84 -19.83 -20.05
CA TYR A 105 9.79 -18.93 -20.52
C TYR A 105 9.21 -18.15 -19.36
N ILE A 106 8.85 -16.88 -19.59
CA ILE A 106 8.29 -15.98 -18.58
C ILE A 106 6.90 -15.57 -19.02
N GLY A 107 5.93 -15.85 -18.18
CA GLY A 107 4.53 -15.54 -18.41
C GLY A 107 3.92 -14.66 -17.33
N ARG A 108 2.69 -14.28 -17.57
CA ARG A 108 1.87 -13.59 -16.57
C ARG A 108 1.53 -14.51 -15.40
N VAL A 109 1.43 -15.81 -15.68
CA VAL A 109 1.11 -16.87 -14.74
C VAL A 109 2.12 -17.98 -14.93
N GLY A 110 2.57 -18.59 -13.84
CA GLY A 110 3.39 -19.79 -13.91
C GLY A 110 2.58 -20.99 -14.44
N ILE A 111 3.19 -21.79 -15.32
CA ILE A 111 2.62 -23.04 -15.84
C ILE A 111 3.59 -24.17 -15.50
N ALA A 112 3.13 -25.17 -14.79
CA ALA A 112 3.90 -26.36 -14.46
C ALA A 112 3.28 -27.61 -15.07
N LYS A 113 4.14 -28.53 -15.52
CA LYS A 113 3.74 -29.88 -15.92
C LYS A 113 3.63 -30.73 -14.66
N ASN A 114 2.48 -31.43 -14.50
CA ASN A 114 2.22 -32.31 -13.35
C ASN A 114 2.43 -31.62 -11.97
N ASN A 115 2.21 -30.31 -11.87
CA ASN A 115 2.38 -29.47 -10.67
C ASN A 115 3.81 -29.44 -10.07
N SER A 116 4.80 -29.95 -10.75
CA SER A 116 6.18 -30.05 -10.21
C SER A 116 7.25 -29.49 -11.12
N GLU A 117 7.07 -29.59 -12.44
CA GLU A 117 8.07 -29.16 -13.42
C GLU A 117 7.64 -27.83 -14.06
N PRO A 118 8.27 -26.70 -13.71
CA PRO A 118 7.90 -25.40 -14.27
C PRO A 118 8.27 -25.32 -15.75
N VAL A 119 7.32 -25.01 -16.60
CA VAL A 119 7.49 -24.82 -18.05
C VAL A 119 7.48 -23.32 -18.38
N VAL A 120 6.65 -22.55 -17.69
CA VAL A 120 6.61 -21.10 -17.75
C VAL A 120 6.73 -20.56 -16.32
N LEU A 121 7.68 -19.70 -16.10
CA LEU A 121 7.85 -18.99 -14.83
C LEU A 121 6.88 -17.79 -14.76
N ASP A 122 6.35 -17.58 -13.58
CA ASP A 122 5.63 -16.34 -13.28
C ASP A 122 6.58 -15.14 -13.32
N TRP A 123 6.14 -14.04 -13.89
CA TRP A 123 6.93 -12.81 -13.98
C TRP A 123 7.39 -12.27 -12.63
N ARG A 124 6.68 -12.63 -11.55
CA ARG A 124 7.00 -12.25 -10.16
C ARG A 124 8.15 -13.06 -9.58
N ALA A 125 8.49 -14.21 -10.15
CA ALA A 125 9.59 -15.05 -9.67
C ALA A 125 10.91 -14.26 -9.63
N PRO A 126 11.78 -14.51 -8.63
CA PRO A 126 13.03 -13.76 -8.47
C PRO A 126 13.91 -13.76 -9.71
N ILE A 127 14.13 -14.88 -10.36
CA ILE A 127 14.95 -15.00 -11.57
C ILE A 127 14.37 -14.22 -12.77
N ALA A 128 13.05 -14.00 -12.81
CA ALA A 128 12.43 -13.21 -13.88
C ALA A 128 12.87 -11.72 -13.84
N SER A 129 13.47 -11.24 -12.74
CA SER A 129 14.06 -9.90 -12.67
C SER A 129 15.12 -9.66 -13.74
N VAL A 130 15.87 -10.72 -14.09
CA VAL A 130 16.94 -10.68 -15.08
C VAL A 130 16.41 -10.26 -16.47
N TYR A 131 15.18 -10.67 -16.80
CA TYR A 131 14.53 -10.25 -18.05
C TYR A 131 14.33 -8.73 -18.14
N TYR A 132 14.01 -8.08 -17.01
CA TYR A 132 13.70 -6.65 -16.95
C TYR A 132 14.93 -5.77 -16.74
N GLU A 133 15.89 -6.21 -15.94
CA GLU A 133 16.96 -5.36 -15.41
C GLU A 133 18.29 -5.53 -16.13
N SER A 134 18.57 -6.73 -16.66
CA SER A 134 19.91 -7.11 -17.07
C SER A 134 20.10 -7.06 -18.59
N GLY A 135 21.28 -6.62 -19.03
CA GLY A 135 21.80 -6.89 -20.37
C GLY A 135 22.38 -8.29 -20.46
N LEU A 136 22.82 -8.73 -21.65
CA LEU A 136 23.51 -10.01 -21.83
C LEU A 136 24.83 -10.02 -21.04
N GLY A 137 25.26 -11.22 -20.60
CA GLY A 137 26.46 -11.43 -19.81
C GLY A 137 26.20 -11.75 -18.34
N PRO A 138 27.23 -11.63 -17.49
CA PRO A 138 27.11 -11.91 -16.05
C PRO A 138 26.09 -10.99 -15.37
N CYS A 139 25.15 -11.58 -14.68
CA CYS A 139 24.11 -10.85 -13.95
C CYS A 139 23.71 -11.60 -12.66
N GLN A 140 22.96 -10.93 -11.81
CA GLN A 140 22.56 -11.45 -10.50
C GLN A 140 21.06 -11.30 -10.29
N TYR A 141 20.49 -12.24 -9.54
CA TYR A 141 19.14 -12.12 -8.97
C TYR A 141 19.16 -12.57 -7.51
N THR A 142 18.24 -12.07 -6.70
CA THR A 142 18.19 -12.35 -5.26
C THR A 142 16.88 -13.05 -4.90
N VAL A 143 17.01 -14.16 -4.16
CA VAL A 143 15.89 -14.85 -3.52
C VAL A 143 15.91 -14.51 -2.04
N SER A 144 14.82 -13.97 -1.50
CA SER A 144 14.78 -13.40 -0.15
C SER A 144 15.18 -14.38 0.96
N SER A 145 14.92 -15.68 0.77
CA SER A 145 15.25 -16.75 1.74
C SER A 145 16.58 -17.43 1.51
N GLU A 146 17.17 -17.33 0.28
CA GLU A 146 18.30 -18.17 -0.15
C GLU A 146 19.54 -17.36 -0.51
N GLY A 147 19.40 -16.05 -0.75
CA GLY A 147 20.53 -15.16 -1.06
C GLY A 147 20.60 -14.75 -2.53
N THR A 148 21.79 -14.34 -2.96
CA THR A 148 22.04 -13.82 -4.31
C THR A 148 22.74 -14.86 -5.18
N PHE A 149 22.18 -15.09 -6.37
CA PHE A 149 22.66 -16.01 -7.38
C PHE A 149 23.27 -15.24 -8.54
N THR A 150 24.38 -15.76 -9.08
CA THR A 150 25.06 -15.20 -10.25
C THR A 150 24.89 -16.15 -11.42
N ILE A 151 24.43 -15.64 -12.55
CA ILE A 151 24.26 -16.40 -13.80
C ILE A 151 24.87 -15.62 -14.96
N ASP A 152 25.09 -16.28 -16.08
CA ASP A 152 25.55 -15.67 -17.32
C ASP A 152 24.43 -15.70 -18.37
N LEU A 153 23.75 -14.57 -18.57
CA LEU A 153 22.61 -14.42 -19.46
C LEU A 153 23.07 -14.44 -20.92
N LYS A 154 22.68 -15.45 -21.68
CA LYS A 154 23.09 -15.68 -23.07
C LYS A 154 22.11 -15.09 -24.07
N ARG A 155 20.83 -15.09 -23.73
CA ARG A 155 19.76 -14.57 -24.61
C ARG A 155 18.59 -14.06 -23.80
N LYS A 156 17.98 -13.04 -24.36
CA LYS A 156 16.69 -12.52 -23.96
C LYS A 156 15.80 -12.38 -25.18
N ARG A 157 14.65 -13.03 -25.18
CA ARG A 157 13.70 -13.03 -26.28
C ARG A 157 12.34 -12.56 -25.81
N THR A 158 11.70 -11.72 -26.59
CA THR A 158 10.34 -11.23 -26.37
C THR A 158 9.43 -11.80 -27.48
N TYR A 159 8.21 -12.19 -27.09
CA TYR A 159 7.22 -12.78 -27.97
C TYR A 159 5.96 -11.93 -28.07
N GLU A 160 5.43 -11.80 -29.26
CA GLU A 160 4.10 -11.27 -29.55
C GLU A 160 3.16 -12.46 -29.84
N ILE A 161 2.30 -12.83 -28.87
CA ILE A 161 1.33 -13.92 -28.98
C ILE A 161 -0.06 -13.30 -28.87
N GLU A 162 -0.93 -13.59 -29.84
CA GLU A 162 -2.32 -13.18 -29.87
C GLU A 162 -3.22 -14.37 -30.13
N ASN A 163 -4.18 -14.64 -29.23
CA ASN A 163 -5.15 -15.72 -29.34
C ASN A 163 -4.50 -17.06 -29.71
N ASP A 164 -3.54 -17.51 -28.89
CA ASP A 164 -2.80 -18.77 -29.04
C ASP A 164 -1.89 -18.90 -30.30
N HIS A 165 -1.70 -17.82 -31.04
CA HIS A 165 -0.87 -17.80 -32.24
C HIS A 165 0.36 -16.89 -32.07
N LEU A 166 1.53 -17.40 -32.47
CA LEU A 166 2.77 -16.62 -32.50
C LEU A 166 2.72 -15.64 -33.65
N LYS A 167 2.65 -14.33 -33.35
CA LYS A 167 2.70 -13.26 -34.34
C LYS A 167 4.13 -12.93 -34.71
N ASP A 168 4.95 -12.65 -33.71
CA ASP A 168 6.35 -12.25 -33.90
C ASP A 168 7.18 -12.56 -32.67
N PHE A 169 8.50 -12.58 -32.81
CA PHE A 169 9.45 -12.59 -31.71
C PHE A 169 10.76 -11.90 -32.12
N PHE A 170 11.47 -11.37 -31.13
CA PHE A 170 12.76 -10.74 -31.38
C PHE A 170 13.71 -10.93 -30.19
N ASP A 171 14.99 -11.05 -30.51
CA ASP A 171 16.07 -11.12 -29.53
C ASP A 171 16.58 -9.70 -29.23
N SER A 172 16.82 -9.37 -27.97
CA SER A 172 17.25 -8.05 -27.55
C SER A 172 18.46 -8.14 -26.62
N ASP A 173 19.49 -7.36 -26.92
CA ASP A 173 20.68 -7.22 -26.07
C ASP A 173 20.49 -6.18 -24.96
N VAL A 174 19.58 -5.24 -25.19
CA VAL A 174 19.18 -4.18 -24.25
C VAL A 174 17.68 -4.29 -24.12
N VAL A 175 17.14 -3.87 -22.98
CA VAL A 175 15.69 -3.74 -22.77
C VAL A 175 15.15 -2.75 -23.80
N ALA A 176 14.94 -3.19 -25.03
CA ALA A 176 14.30 -2.41 -26.12
C ALA A 176 12.79 -2.31 -25.87
N ASN A 177 12.42 -2.11 -24.61
CA ASN A 177 11.03 -2.05 -24.19
C ASN A 177 10.34 -0.79 -24.72
N ASP A 178 11.11 0.26 -25.05
CA ASP A 178 10.54 1.51 -25.55
C ASP A 178 9.90 1.36 -26.95
N GLU A 179 10.50 0.56 -27.85
CA GLU A 179 9.90 0.28 -29.17
C GLU A 179 8.71 -0.67 -29.06
N LEU A 180 8.81 -1.72 -28.22
CA LEU A 180 7.71 -2.64 -27.99
C LEU A 180 6.54 -1.90 -27.34
N LEU A 181 6.83 -1.13 -26.30
CA LEU A 181 5.82 -0.31 -25.61
C LEU A 181 5.18 0.69 -26.56
N THR A 182 5.95 1.31 -27.45
CA THR A 182 5.43 2.25 -28.47
C THR A 182 4.51 1.53 -29.46
N LYS A 183 4.85 0.32 -29.89
CA LYS A 183 3.98 -0.53 -30.73
C LYS A 183 2.69 -0.92 -30.00
N TYR A 184 2.78 -1.32 -28.72
CA TYR A 184 1.61 -1.67 -27.90
C TYR A 184 0.69 -0.46 -27.67
N LEU A 185 1.24 0.68 -27.31
CA LEU A 185 0.48 1.92 -27.09
C LEU A 185 -0.16 2.45 -28.37
N ALA A 186 0.46 2.23 -29.53
CA ALA A 186 -0.08 2.63 -30.83
C ALA A 186 -1.25 1.73 -31.29
N LYS A 187 -1.20 0.42 -31.00
CA LYS A 187 -2.25 -0.55 -31.36
C LYS A 187 -3.49 -0.48 -30.45
N ASN A 188 -3.33 -0.12 -29.19
CA ASN A 188 -4.41 -0.21 -28.18
C ASN A 188 -4.62 1.13 -27.46
N LYS A 189 -5.62 1.90 -27.86
CA LYS A 189 -6.11 3.07 -27.09
C LYS A 189 -6.69 2.69 -25.71
N LYS A 190 -6.96 1.39 -25.47
CA LYS A 190 -7.39 0.79 -24.20
C LYS A 190 -6.46 -0.39 -23.88
N ALA A 191 -5.16 -0.15 -23.76
CA ALA A 191 -4.22 -1.21 -23.35
C ALA A 191 -4.63 -1.74 -21.97
N VAL A 192 -5.03 -3.00 -21.93
CA VAL A 192 -5.32 -3.72 -20.70
C VAL A 192 -4.01 -3.85 -19.92
N LEU A 193 -4.02 -3.51 -18.63
CA LEU A 193 -2.83 -3.52 -17.76
C LEU A 193 -2.06 -4.85 -17.78
N GLY A 194 -2.74 -5.95 -18.06
CA GLY A 194 -2.09 -7.26 -18.20
C GLY A 194 -1.06 -7.35 -19.33
N GLU A 195 -1.13 -6.48 -20.35
CA GLU A 195 -0.14 -6.44 -21.42
C GLU A 195 1.09 -5.60 -21.05
N ILE A 196 0.97 -4.73 -20.03
CA ILE A 196 2.06 -3.88 -19.52
C ILE A 196 3.15 -4.71 -18.84
N ILE A 197 2.84 -5.88 -18.29
CA ILE A 197 3.82 -6.76 -17.62
C ILE A 197 5.03 -7.06 -18.53
N ALA A 198 4.80 -7.28 -19.83
CA ALA A 198 5.88 -7.53 -20.80
C ALA A 198 6.79 -6.29 -21.03
N THR A 199 6.33 -5.12 -20.66
CA THR A 199 6.96 -3.82 -20.94
C THR A 199 7.39 -3.05 -19.70
N ILE A 200 7.40 -3.69 -18.54
CA ILE A 200 7.89 -3.09 -17.28
C ILE A 200 9.33 -2.62 -17.51
N GLN A 201 9.58 -1.35 -17.25
CA GLN A 201 10.89 -0.76 -17.39
C GLN A 201 11.77 -1.04 -16.17
N LYS A 202 13.09 -0.96 -16.34
CA LYS A 202 14.06 -1.20 -15.29
C LYS A 202 13.78 -0.37 -14.02
N GLU A 203 13.52 0.93 -14.16
CA GLU A 203 13.21 1.82 -13.02
C GLU A 203 11.92 1.41 -12.28
N GLN A 204 10.89 0.97 -13.03
CA GLN A 204 9.65 0.45 -12.47
C GLN A 204 9.87 -0.89 -11.75
N ASN A 205 10.63 -1.79 -12.38
CA ASN A 205 10.91 -3.12 -11.84
C ASN A 205 11.68 -3.04 -10.51
N LEU A 206 12.65 -2.13 -10.40
CA LEU A 206 13.38 -1.88 -9.15
C LEU A 206 12.46 -1.45 -8.00
N ILE A 207 11.43 -0.64 -8.29
CA ILE A 207 10.44 -0.23 -7.31
C ILE A 207 9.51 -1.39 -6.95
N ILE A 208 9.01 -2.13 -7.95
CA ILE A 208 8.10 -3.26 -7.78
C ILE A 208 8.73 -4.33 -6.88
N ARG A 209 10.00 -4.66 -7.09
CA ARG A 209 10.68 -5.77 -6.41
C ARG A 209 11.38 -5.41 -5.10
N ARG A 210 11.31 -4.14 -4.70
CA ARG A 210 11.90 -3.73 -3.42
C ARG A 210 11.19 -4.40 -2.24
N SER A 211 11.96 -4.76 -1.21
CA SER A 211 11.44 -5.41 0.00
C SER A 211 10.22 -4.66 0.58
N PRO A 212 9.12 -5.36 0.95
CA PRO A 212 7.99 -4.74 1.62
C PRO A 212 8.26 -4.38 3.08
N LYS A 213 9.37 -4.85 3.65
CA LYS A 213 9.79 -4.56 5.03
C LYS A 213 10.47 -3.18 5.16
N THR A 214 10.50 -2.41 4.08
CA THR A 214 11.08 -1.06 4.01
C THR A 214 10.09 -0.07 3.44
N ASN A 215 10.23 1.19 3.83
CA ASN A 215 9.42 2.27 3.30
C ASN A 215 9.98 2.75 1.96
N ILE A 216 9.08 3.14 1.06
CA ILE A 216 9.45 3.76 -0.20
C ILE A 216 8.53 4.93 -0.54
N ILE A 217 9.14 6.06 -0.89
CA ILE A 217 8.45 7.20 -1.50
C ILE A 217 8.89 7.28 -2.95
N VAL A 218 7.94 7.40 -3.87
CA VAL A 218 8.19 7.44 -5.32
C VAL A 218 7.63 8.73 -5.90
N GLN A 219 8.53 9.58 -6.38
CA GLN A 219 8.18 10.68 -7.27
C GLN A 219 8.06 10.13 -8.68
N GLY A 220 6.88 10.20 -9.26
CA GLY A 220 6.65 9.77 -10.63
C GLY A 220 6.00 10.87 -11.47
N VAL A 221 6.61 11.23 -12.59
CA VAL A 221 6.06 12.26 -13.50
C VAL A 221 4.72 11.83 -14.11
N ALA A 222 3.98 12.80 -14.64
CA ALA A 222 2.72 12.54 -15.34
C ALA A 222 2.87 11.45 -16.41
N GLY A 223 2.04 10.40 -16.33
CA GLY A 223 2.08 9.30 -17.30
C GLY A 223 3.23 8.31 -17.11
N SER A 224 3.97 8.34 -16.00
CA SER A 224 5.04 7.36 -15.69
C SER A 224 4.53 5.98 -15.23
N GLY A 225 3.23 5.83 -15.05
CA GLY A 225 2.62 4.58 -14.62
C GLY A 225 2.67 4.34 -13.10
N LYS A 226 2.69 5.38 -12.26
CA LYS A 226 2.69 5.27 -10.78
C LYS A 226 1.69 4.25 -10.25
N THR A 227 0.41 4.44 -10.55
CA THR A 227 -0.67 3.53 -10.12
C THR A 227 -0.45 2.11 -10.60
N THR A 228 0.01 1.94 -11.85
CA THR A 228 0.35 0.63 -12.41
C THR A 228 1.50 -0.03 -11.64
N VAL A 229 2.56 0.70 -11.34
CA VAL A 229 3.69 0.22 -10.53
C VAL A 229 3.24 -0.17 -9.12
N ALA A 230 2.37 0.64 -8.49
CA ALA A 230 1.77 0.31 -7.20
C ALA A 230 1.04 -1.04 -7.23
N MET A 231 0.18 -1.27 -8.25
CA MET A 231 -0.58 -2.52 -8.38
C MET A 231 0.31 -3.73 -8.62
N HIS A 232 1.31 -3.59 -9.51
CA HIS A 232 2.28 -4.67 -9.76
C HIS A 232 3.14 -4.96 -8.52
N ARG A 233 3.51 -3.93 -7.75
CA ARG A 233 4.23 -4.10 -6.49
C ARG A 233 3.42 -4.88 -5.47
N ILE A 234 2.14 -4.58 -5.30
CA ILE A 234 1.25 -5.33 -4.42
C ILE A 234 1.19 -6.80 -4.85
N SER A 235 0.97 -7.04 -6.14
CA SER A 235 0.95 -8.41 -6.69
C SER A 235 2.28 -9.14 -6.46
N TYR A 236 3.41 -8.46 -6.63
CA TYR A 236 4.73 -9.02 -6.36
C TYR A 236 4.92 -9.36 -4.87
N ILE A 237 4.52 -8.47 -3.96
CA ILE A 237 4.65 -8.68 -2.52
C ILE A 237 3.82 -9.89 -2.07
N LEU A 238 2.56 -9.96 -2.48
CA LEU A 238 1.67 -11.07 -2.11
C LEU A 238 2.14 -12.42 -2.68
N TYR A 239 2.84 -12.41 -3.81
CA TYR A 239 3.41 -13.63 -4.40
C TYR A 239 4.68 -14.10 -3.69
N ASN A 240 5.61 -13.19 -3.34
CA ASN A 240 6.94 -13.54 -2.81
C ASN A 240 7.03 -13.51 -1.28
N TYR A 241 6.05 -12.92 -0.59
CA TYR A 241 6.04 -12.72 0.86
C TYR A 241 4.70 -13.14 1.48
N SER A 242 4.06 -14.16 0.92
CA SER A 242 2.74 -14.68 1.36
C SER A 242 2.72 -15.14 2.82
N ASP A 243 3.87 -15.54 3.37
CA ASP A 243 4.00 -15.95 4.76
C ASP A 243 3.96 -14.76 5.73
N ASP A 244 4.44 -13.60 5.29
CA ASP A 244 4.53 -12.37 6.10
C ASP A 244 3.36 -11.40 5.86
N PHE A 245 2.74 -11.44 4.68
CA PHE A 245 1.73 -10.48 4.23
C PHE A 245 0.52 -11.16 3.60
N ARG A 246 -0.66 -10.85 4.12
CA ARG A 246 -1.95 -11.29 3.58
C ARG A 246 -2.68 -10.15 2.90
N PRO A 247 -3.58 -10.40 1.93
CA PRO A 247 -4.35 -9.32 1.29
C PRO A 247 -5.09 -8.40 2.25
N GLU A 248 -5.63 -8.97 3.35
CA GLU A 248 -6.38 -8.23 4.37
C GLU A 248 -5.50 -7.24 5.16
N ASP A 249 -4.18 -7.47 5.17
CA ASP A 249 -3.19 -6.62 5.86
C ASP A 249 -2.74 -5.42 5.01
N PHE A 250 -3.22 -5.33 3.75
CA PHE A 250 -2.92 -4.22 2.86
C PHE A 250 -4.04 -3.19 2.86
N TYR A 251 -3.66 -1.93 2.93
CA TYR A 251 -4.54 -0.80 2.66
C TYR A 251 -4.07 -0.05 1.43
N ILE A 252 -4.98 0.25 0.51
CA ILE A 252 -4.76 1.14 -0.61
C ILE A 252 -5.54 2.41 -0.33
N ILE A 253 -4.82 3.54 -0.28
CA ILE A 253 -5.39 4.86 -0.05
C ILE A 253 -5.28 5.66 -1.35
N GLY A 254 -6.42 6.10 -1.86
CA GLY A 254 -6.50 6.98 -3.02
C GLY A 254 -7.12 8.32 -2.65
N SER A 255 -6.81 9.35 -3.43
CA SER A 255 -7.35 10.70 -3.24
C SER A 255 -8.86 10.80 -3.52
N ASN A 256 -9.42 9.88 -4.30
CA ASN A 256 -10.85 9.89 -4.63
C ASN A 256 -11.39 8.50 -5.00
N ARG A 257 -12.74 8.38 -4.98
CA ARG A 257 -13.44 7.14 -5.30
C ARG A 257 -13.29 6.67 -6.75
N ILE A 258 -13.11 7.58 -7.70
CA ILE A 258 -12.96 7.23 -9.13
C ILE A 258 -11.66 6.46 -9.33
N LEU A 259 -10.56 6.93 -8.73
CA LEU A 259 -9.29 6.24 -8.74
C LEU A 259 -9.38 4.85 -8.08
N LEU A 260 -10.02 4.76 -6.92
CA LEU A 260 -10.22 3.49 -6.20
C LEU A 260 -11.05 2.49 -7.03
N ASN A 261 -12.12 2.94 -7.69
CA ASN A 261 -12.90 2.08 -8.59
C ASN A 261 -12.07 1.54 -9.77
N TYR A 262 -11.19 2.37 -10.34
CA TYR A 262 -10.25 1.93 -11.37
C TYR A 262 -9.31 0.85 -10.83
N ILE A 263 -8.70 1.06 -9.67
CA ILE A 263 -7.82 0.11 -8.99
C ILE A 263 -8.55 -1.22 -8.73
N THR A 264 -9.79 -1.16 -8.23
CA THR A 264 -10.63 -2.34 -7.99
C THR A 264 -10.83 -3.19 -9.23
N GLY A 265 -10.99 -2.56 -10.40
CA GLY A 265 -11.14 -3.27 -11.68
C GLY A 265 -9.86 -3.93 -12.18
N VAL A 266 -8.70 -3.45 -11.75
CA VAL A 266 -7.38 -3.87 -12.24
C VAL A 266 -6.75 -4.97 -11.39
N LEU A 267 -6.90 -4.90 -10.06
CA LEU A 267 -6.27 -5.86 -9.14
C LEU A 267 -6.56 -7.34 -9.47
N PRO A 268 -7.81 -7.74 -9.84
CA PRO A 268 -8.09 -9.12 -10.24
C PRO A 268 -7.33 -9.58 -11.49
N GLU A 269 -6.93 -8.63 -12.35
CA GLU A 269 -6.10 -8.96 -13.51
C GLU A 269 -4.66 -9.33 -13.11
N LEU A 270 -4.21 -8.89 -11.95
CA LEU A 270 -2.91 -9.17 -11.36
C LEU A 270 -2.96 -10.29 -10.30
N ASP A 271 -4.03 -11.07 -10.25
CA ASP A 271 -4.29 -12.14 -9.27
C ASP A 271 -4.31 -11.61 -7.82
N VAL A 272 -4.83 -10.40 -7.61
CA VAL A 272 -4.91 -9.76 -6.30
C VAL A 272 -6.36 -9.57 -5.90
N TYR A 273 -6.74 -10.14 -4.76
CA TYR A 273 -8.11 -10.12 -4.22
C TYR A 273 -8.08 -9.82 -2.73
N GLY A 274 -9.18 -9.27 -2.20
CA GLY A 274 -9.37 -9.10 -0.75
C GLY A 274 -8.65 -7.91 -0.12
N ILE A 275 -7.98 -7.06 -0.91
CA ILE A 275 -7.33 -5.84 -0.41
C ILE A 275 -8.36 -4.77 -0.08
N ARG A 276 -8.17 -4.09 1.04
CA ARG A 276 -9.01 -2.98 1.47
C ARG A 276 -8.60 -1.69 0.77
N GLN A 277 -9.56 -1.07 0.11
CA GLN A 277 -9.39 0.18 -0.63
C GLN A 277 -10.28 1.25 -0.03
N MET A 278 -9.74 2.41 0.25
CA MET A 278 -10.46 3.50 0.90
C MET A 278 -9.83 4.87 0.63
N THR A 279 -10.60 5.93 0.82
CA THR A 279 -10.05 7.29 0.86
C THR A 279 -9.40 7.56 2.22
N MET A 280 -8.64 8.66 2.32
CA MET A 280 -7.98 9.04 3.57
C MET A 280 -9.03 9.31 4.68
N GLU A 281 -10.15 9.94 4.34
CA GLU A 281 -11.25 10.19 5.26
C GLU A 281 -11.84 8.89 5.78
N GLN A 282 -12.10 7.93 4.89
CA GLN A 282 -12.64 6.61 5.26
C GLN A 282 -11.68 5.84 6.18
N LEU A 283 -10.37 5.99 5.97
CA LEU A 283 -9.38 5.40 6.86
C LEU A 283 -9.46 6.00 8.26
N PHE A 284 -9.45 7.33 8.39
CA PHE A 284 -9.52 7.95 9.70
C PHE A 284 -10.86 7.66 10.41
N ILE A 285 -11.97 7.64 9.68
CA ILE A 285 -13.28 7.20 10.21
C ILE A 285 -13.19 5.77 10.75
N ARG A 286 -12.57 4.86 10.01
CA ARG A 286 -12.37 3.48 10.46
C ARG A 286 -11.57 3.38 11.77
N LEU A 287 -10.57 4.25 11.95
CA LEU A 287 -9.73 4.31 13.15
C LEU A 287 -10.44 4.92 14.37
N LEU A 288 -11.65 5.44 14.21
CA LEU A 288 -12.48 5.92 15.32
C LEU A 288 -13.35 4.80 15.92
N TYR A 289 -13.45 3.65 15.27
CA TYR A 289 -14.23 2.48 15.70
C TYR A 289 -15.65 2.87 16.15
N GLU A 290 -16.01 2.52 17.41
CA GLU A 290 -17.32 2.81 18.00
C GLU A 290 -17.59 4.31 18.26
N ASP A 291 -16.57 5.15 18.22
CA ASP A 291 -16.74 6.61 18.40
C ASP A 291 -17.30 7.30 17.15
N TRP A 292 -17.28 6.65 15.99
CA TRP A 292 -17.92 7.17 14.80
C TRP A 292 -19.37 6.68 14.68
N ASP A 293 -20.33 7.59 14.78
CA ASP A 293 -21.75 7.31 14.55
C ASP A 293 -22.20 8.00 13.25
N GLU A 294 -22.41 7.21 12.19
CA GLU A 294 -22.82 7.68 10.86
C GLU A 294 -24.21 8.39 10.86
N ARG A 295 -25.02 8.20 11.90
CA ARG A 295 -26.30 8.91 12.06
C ARG A 295 -26.12 10.33 12.54
N LYS A 296 -25.03 10.58 13.29
CA LYS A 296 -24.74 11.85 13.92
C LYS A 296 -23.67 12.65 13.15
N TYR A 297 -22.65 11.96 12.64
CA TYR A 297 -21.47 12.58 12.07
C TYR A 297 -21.36 12.33 10.57
N ARG A 298 -20.82 13.32 9.86
CA ARG A 298 -20.58 13.27 8.42
C ARG A 298 -19.19 13.83 8.12
N PHE A 299 -18.66 13.50 6.96
CA PHE A 299 -17.46 14.17 6.46
C PHE A 299 -17.80 14.95 5.19
N HIS A 300 -16.98 15.96 4.92
CA HIS A 300 -17.04 16.75 3.70
C HIS A 300 -15.63 16.91 3.13
N LEU A 301 -15.55 17.16 1.82
CA LEU A 301 -14.31 17.44 1.16
C LEU A 301 -13.91 18.90 1.41
N LEU A 302 -12.62 19.16 1.58
CA LEU A 302 -12.10 20.51 1.65
C LEU A 302 -12.37 21.26 0.34
N GLU A 303 -12.89 22.48 0.44
CA GLU A 303 -13.01 23.37 -0.69
C GLU A 303 -11.63 23.90 -1.10
N LYS A 304 -11.39 24.04 -2.42
CA LYS A 304 -10.07 24.42 -2.95
C LYS A 304 -9.56 25.78 -2.44
N ASP A 305 -10.46 26.68 -2.12
CA ASP A 305 -10.16 28.06 -1.69
C ASP A 305 -10.35 28.29 -0.19
N ASP A 306 -10.51 27.22 0.59
CA ASP A 306 -10.66 27.33 2.04
C ASP A 306 -9.32 27.63 2.72
N GLU A 307 -9.02 28.94 2.84
CA GLU A 307 -7.79 29.42 3.49
C GLU A 307 -7.76 29.10 4.99
N LYS A 308 -8.92 29.12 5.65
CA LYS A 308 -9.02 28.91 7.09
C LYS A 308 -8.64 27.48 7.47
N ASN A 309 -9.15 26.51 6.73
CA ASN A 309 -8.88 25.11 7.00
C ASN A 309 -7.59 24.60 6.36
N ALA A 310 -7.03 25.29 5.37
CA ALA A 310 -5.76 24.92 4.73
C ALA A 310 -4.58 24.86 5.73
N GLN A 311 -4.56 25.69 6.77
CA GLN A 311 -3.53 25.64 7.81
C GLN A 311 -3.56 24.34 8.61
N LYS A 312 -4.73 23.67 8.71
CA LYS A 312 -4.85 22.37 9.38
C LYS A 312 -4.04 21.27 8.67
N GLY A 313 -3.76 21.40 7.36
CA GLY A 313 -2.96 20.45 6.60
C GLY A 313 -1.46 20.46 6.91
N LYS A 314 -0.96 21.47 7.62
CA LYS A 314 0.45 21.67 7.86
C LYS A 314 0.98 20.85 9.03
N ARG A 315 2.30 20.62 9.05
CA ARG A 315 2.99 19.89 10.12
C ARG A 315 2.91 20.64 11.47
N GLU A 316 2.95 21.97 11.44
CA GLU A 316 2.84 22.80 12.64
C GLU A 316 1.51 22.58 13.36
N TRP A 317 0.43 22.34 12.61
CA TRP A 317 -0.86 22.02 13.19
C TRP A 317 -0.86 20.71 13.95
N PHE A 318 -0.20 19.68 13.41
CA PHE A 318 0.00 18.41 14.11
C PHE A 318 0.83 18.62 15.39
N HIS A 319 1.90 19.42 15.31
CA HIS A 319 2.74 19.69 16.47
C HIS A 319 1.98 20.39 17.60
N ASP A 320 1.12 21.35 17.28
CA ASP A 320 0.27 22.01 18.27
C ASP A 320 -0.70 21.02 18.93
N LEU A 321 -1.31 20.13 18.14
CA LEU A 321 -2.18 19.07 18.68
C LEU A 321 -1.38 18.08 19.55
N GLU A 322 -0.19 17.72 19.14
CA GLU A 322 0.71 16.85 19.89
C GLU A 322 1.07 17.44 21.26
N LEU A 323 1.43 18.72 21.30
CA LEU A 323 1.72 19.46 22.53
C LEU A 323 0.48 19.56 23.42
N TYR A 324 -0.69 19.83 22.86
CA TYR A 324 -1.94 19.89 23.59
C TYR A 324 -2.28 18.56 24.27
N CYS A 325 -2.17 17.45 23.52
CA CYS A 325 -2.36 16.11 24.08
C CYS A 325 -1.33 15.78 25.17
N ALA A 326 -0.06 16.12 24.96
CA ALA A 326 1.00 15.88 25.94
C ALA A 326 0.77 16.66 27.25
N ALA A 327 0.35 17.93 27.17
CA ALA A 327 0.01 18.74 28.34
C ALA A 327 -1.21 18.16 29.08
N TYR A 328 -2.19 17.64 28.36
CA TYR A 328 -3.33 16.94 28.93
C TYR A 328 -2.92 15.67 29.66
N GLU A 329 -2.10 14.82 29.03
CA GLU A 329 -1.58 13.59 29.65
C GLU A 329 -0.83 13.89 30.96
N GLN A 330 0.03 14.90 30.98
CA GLN A 330 0.78 15.30 32.17
C GLN A 330 -0.12 15.78 33.32
N ARG A 331 -1.25 16.39 32.99
CA ARG A 331 -2.22 16.86 34.01
C ARG A 331 -3.08 15.70 34.54
N GLU A 332 -3.49 14.77 33.70
CA GLU A 332 -4.41 13.69 34.05
C GLU A 332 -3.72 12.51 34.78
N ILE A 333 -2.46 12.22 34.42
CA ILE A 333 -1.70 11.16 35.10
C ILE A 333 -1.07 11.73 36.38
N SER A 334 -1.49 11.25 37.54
CA SER A 334 -0.90 11.65 38.81
C SER A 334 0.58 11.27 38.89
N HIS A 335 1.42 12.19 39.31
CA HIS A 335 2.84 11.98 39.61
C HIS A 335 3.11 11.82 41.10
N GLU A 336 2.07 11.73 41.94
CA GLU A 336 2.21 11.61 43.38
C GLU A 336 2.76 10.25 43.80
N GLU A 337 3.62 10.29 44.82
CA GLU A 337 4.12 9.04 45.47
C GLU A 337 3.00 8.34 46.22
N VAL A 338 2.92 7.04 46.06
CA VAL A 338 1.88 6.22 46.67
C VAL A 338 2.45 5.34 47.77
N TYR A 339 1.94 5.52 48.94
CA TYR A 339 2.34 4.78 50.15
C TYR A 339 1.26 3.78 50.57
N LEU A 340 1.70 2.70 51.19
CA LEU A 340 0.78 1.75 51.85
C LEU A 340 0.07 2.46 53.02
N GLU A 341 -1.27 2.38 53.03
CA GLU A 341 -2.13 3.08 53.98
C GLU A 341 -1.66 2.92 55.42
N ASN A 342 -1.59 4.02 56.15
CA ASN A 342 -1.14 4.10 57.56
C ASN A 342 0.31 3.58 57.77
N THR A 343 1.14 3.55 56.75
CA THR A 343 2.55 3.14 56.85
C THR A 343 3.46 4.14 56.11
N LYS A 344 4.78 4.00 56.32
CA LYS A 344 5.80 4.73 55.55
C LYS A 344 6.35 3.89 54.40
N THR A 345 5.70 2.80 54.05
CA THR A 345 6.15 1.93 52.96
C THR A 345 5.75 2.54 51.62
N LEU A 346 6.74 2.95 50.82
CA LEU A 346 6.54 3.46 49.49
C LEU A 346 6.19 2.29 48.56
N LEU A 347 5.03 2.35 47.91
CA LEU A 347 4.59 1.39 46.90
C LEU A 347 5.08 1.81 45.50
N VAL A 348 4.80 3.05 45.12
CA VAL A 348 5.17 3.61 43.85
C VAL A 348 5.70 5.02 44.06
N GLY A 349 6.92 5.29 43.64
CA GLY A 349 7.56 6.61 43.73
C GLY A 349 7.75 7.29 42.38
N HIS A 350 8.09 8.58 42.39
CA HIS A 350 8.29 9.39 41.18
C HIS A 350 9.23 8.77 40.13
N VAL A 351 10.34 8.15 40.58
CA VAL A 351 11.30 7.53 39.68
C VAL A 351 10.66 6.41 38.89
N LEU A 352 9.86 5.61 39.54
CA LEU A 352 9.18 4.49 38.90
C LEU A 352 8.13 4.98 37.91
N ILE A 353 7.28 5.95 38.30
CA ILE A 353 6.26 6.55 37.42
C ILE A 353 6.93 7.12 36.16
N ASN A 354 7.93 7.96 36.33
CA ASN A 354 8.62 8.60 35.21
C ASN A 354 9.36 7.60 34.31
N THR A 355 9.90 6.50 34.88
CA THR A 355 10.53 5.44 34.12
C THR A 355 9.50 4.72 33.24
N TYR A 356 8.37 4.32 33.80
CA TYR A 356 7.30 3.66 33.06
C TYR A 356 6.74 4.53 31.94
N LEU A 357 6.48 5.80 32.20
CA LEU A 357 5.98 6.73 31.18
C LEU A 357 6.98 6.93 30.03
N ARG A 358 8.27 6.95 30.35
CA ARG A 358 9.35 7.11 29.36
C ARG A 358 9.61 5.85 28.55
N GLU A 359 9.52 4.67 29.19
CA GLU A 359 9.75 3.37 28.52
C GLU A 359 8.59 2.94 27.62
N HIS A 360 7.39 3.51 27.83
CA HIS A 360 6.19 3.20 27.05
C HIS A 360 5.59 4.43 26.35
N PRO A 361 6.38 5.14 25.52
CA PRO A 361 5.91 6.34 24.80
C PRO A 361 4.76 6.04 23.84
N ASP A 362 4.69 4.79 23.39
CA ASP A 362 3.75 4.32 22.37
C ASP A 362 2.38 3.94 22.90
N LEU A 363 2.24 3.80 24.22
CA LEU A 363 0.94 3.53 24.83
C LEU A 363 0.09 4.79 24.88
N SER A 364 -1.23 4.62 24.75
CA SER A 364 -2.19 5.69 25.00
C SER A 364 -2.15 6.12 26.46
N MET A 365 -2.69 7.31 26.76
CA MET A 365 -2.83 7.77 28.14
C MET A 365 -3.61 6.78 29.00
N GLN A 366 -4.72 6.24 28.50
CA GLN A 366 -5.53 5.26 29.24
C GLN A 366 -4.79 3.95 29.49
N SER A 367 -4.05 3.45 28.51
CA SER A 367 -3.22 2.26 28.68
C SER A 367 -2.09 2.48 29.70
N LYS A 368 -1.46 3.68 29.72
CA LYS A 368 -0.49 4.05 30.76
C LYS A 368 -1.10 4.06 32.16
N ILE A 369 -2.30 4.63 32.30
CA ILE A 369 -3.06 4.65 33.57
C ILE A 369 -3.37 3.24 34.04
N LEU A 370 -3.88 2.36 33.16
CA LEU A 370 -4.17 0.98 33.49
C LEU A 370 -2.91 0.23 33.94
N MET A 371 -1.83 0.37 33.21
CA MET A 371 -0.55 -0.26 33.54
C MET A 371 0.01 0.21 34.90
N LEU A 372 -0.04 1.53 35.17
CA LEU A 372 0.40 2.07 36.46
C LEU A 372 -0.48 1.57 37.63
N ASN A 373 -1.79 1.46 37.43
CA ASN A 373 -2.71 0.89 38.41
C ASN A 373 -2.39 -0.58 38.67
N GLU A 374 -2.11 -1.37 37.65
CA GLU A 374 -1.77 -2.79 37.76
C GLU A 374 -0.45 -3.00 38.52
N VAL A 375 0.56 -2.19 38.21
CA VAL A 375 1.84 -2.19 38.95
C VAL A 375 1.64 -1.81 40.42
N LEU A 376 0.87 -0.76 40.67
CA LEU A 376 0.57 -0.32 42.03
C LEU A 376 -0.19 -1.39 42.82
N TYR A 377 -1.24 -1.96 42.24
CA TYR A 377 -2.05 -3.01 42.89
C TYR A 377 -1.23 -4.26 43.19
N SER A 378 -0.40 -4.71 42.27
CA SER A 378 0.51 -5.86 42.49
C SER A 378 1.49 -5.61 43.65
N LYS A 379 2.07 -4.39 43.71
CA LYS A 379 2.95 -4.02 44.83
C LYS A 379 2.21 -3.94 46.17
N TYR A 380 1.00 -3.39 46.17
CA TYR A 380 0.13 -3.38 47.35
C TYR A 380 -0.15 -4.81 47.87
N GLU A 381 -0.59 -5.72 46.98
CA GLU A 381 -0.84 -7.10 47.38
C GLU A 381 0.41 -7.79 47.92
N ASN A 382 1.55 -7.64 47.26
CA ASN A 382 2.82 -8.23 47.68
C ASN A 382 3.26 -7.70 49.05
N GLU A 383 3.10 -6.42 49.34
CA GLU A 383 3.45 -5.83 50.63
C GLU A 383 2.49 -6.32 51.75
N VAL A 384 1.19 -6.40 51.46
CA VAL A 384 0.20 -6.92 52.42
C VAL A 384 0.47 -8.40 52.76
N LEU A 385 0.76 -9.22 51.76
CA LEU A 385 1.09 -10.64 51.93
C LEU A 385 2.44 -10.83 52.65
N GLY A 386 3.47 -10.13 52.19
CA GLY A 386 4.84 -10.24 52.73
C GLY A 386 4.94 -9.82 54.18
N LYS A 387 4.18 -8.81 54.60
CA LYS A 387 4.10 -8.33 56.00
C LYS A 387 2.99 -8.99 56.80
N GLN A 388 2.23 -9.93 56.24
CA GLN A 388 1.11 -10.62 56.86
C GLN A 388 0.09 -9.64 57.47
N ILE A 389 -0.18 -8.52 56.79
CA ILE A 389 -1.12 -7.50 57.27
C ILE A 389 -2.55 -8.02 57.08
N SER A 390 -3.33 -8.06 58.15
CA SER A 390 -4.76 -8.43 58.10
C SER A 390 -5.63 -7.18 58.23
N TYR A 391 -6.42 -6.89 57.22
CA TYR A 391 -7.39 -5.79 57.23
C TYR A 391 -8.81 -6.34 57.47
N PRO A 392 -9.68 -5.62 58.23
CA PRO A 392 -11.11 -5.90 58.23
C PRO A 392 -11.69 -5.88 56.82
N ALA A 393 -12.64 -6.74 56.49
CA ALA A 393 -13.17 -6.92 55.13
C ALA A 393 -13.63 -5.61 54.46
N LYS A 394 -14.26 -4.70 55.20
CA LYS A 394 -14.65 -3.38 54.69
C LYS A 394 -13.45 -2.51 54.32
N VAL A 395 -12.41 -2.50 55.17
CA VAL A 395 -11.17 -1.74 54.93
C VAL A 395 -10.43 -2.32 53.73
N LYS A 396 -10.28 -3.65 53.69
CA LYS A 396 -9.64 -4.32 52.55
C LYS A 396 -10.32 -3.94 51.22
N LYS A 397 -11.65 -4.05 51.15
CA LYS A 397 -12.40 -3.68 49.93
C LYS A 397 -12.21 -2.21 49.52
N ALA A 398 -12.08 -1.30 50.50
CA ALA A 398 -11.82 0.10 50.22
C ALA A 398 -10.39 0.32 49.70
N LEU A 399 -9.39 -0.37 50.25
CA LEU A 399 -7.99 -0.30 49.83
C LEU A 399 -7.80 -0.95 48.45
N ASP A 400 -8.41 -2.11 48.22
CA ASP A 400 -8.39 -2.79 46.93
C ASP A 400 -8.91 -1.83 45.81
N LYS A 401 -10.03 -1.15 46.06
CA LYS A 401 -10.58 -0.17 45.15
C LYS A 401 -9.66 1.03 44.99
N LYS A 402 -9.09 1.55 46.09
CA LYS A 402 -8.18 2.70 46.08
C LYS A 402 -6.95 2.44 45.19
N TYR A 403 -6.27 1.30 45.40
CA TYR A 403 -5.03 1.00 44.71
C TYR A 403 -5.26 0.47 43.28
N ALA A 404 -6.40 -0.13 42.99
CA ALA A 404 -6.76 -0.56 41.63
C ALA A 404 -7.11 0.61 40.68
N SER A 405 -7.40 1.81 41.22
CA SER A 405 -7.80 2.96 40.39
C SER A 405 -7.18 4.28 40.86
N PHE A 406 -6.01 4.24 41.49
CA PHE A 406 -5.33 5.43 42.03
C PHE A 406 -4.96 6.45 40.94
N PHE A 407 -4.43 5.97 39.79
CA PHE A 407 -4.04 6.83 38.67
C PHE A 407 -5.21 7.21 37.76
N GLY A 408 -6.41 6.72 38.01
CA GLY A 408 -7.63 6.98 37.26
C GLY A 408 -8.49 5.72 37.05
N ASP A 409 -9.74 5.90 36.66
CA ASP A 409 -10.74 4.82 36.54
C ASP A 409 -10.50 3.88 35.33
N GLY A 410 -9.47 4.09 34.53
CA GLY A 410 -9.22 3.33 33.31
C GLY A 410 -10.23 3.58 32.18
N LYS A 411 -11.13 4.55 32.34
CA LYS A 411 -12.09 4.98 31.31
C LYS A 411 -12.07 6.48 31.18
N TRP A 412 -11.69 6.92 30.01
CA TRP A 412 -11.76 8.33 29.67
C TRP A 412 -13.23 8.75 29.47
N LYS A 413 -13.66 9.80 30.19
CA LYS A 413 -15.08 10.22 30.23
C LYS A 413 -15.40 11.33 29.27
N THR A 414 -14.38 12.05 28.78
CA THR A 414 -14.54 13.14 27.83
C THR A 414 -14.76 12.58 26.42
N SER A 415 -15.62 13.20 25.63
CA SER A 415 -15.78 12.86 24.21
C SER A 415 -14.54 13.31 23.43
N ILE A 416 -14.06 12.48 22.48
CA ILE A 416 -12.98 12.88 21.56
C ILE A 416 -13.34 14.14 20.78
N TYR A 417 -14.63 14.34 20.49
CA TYR A 417 -15.16 15.50 19.77
C TYR A 417 -15.12 16.77 20.62
N ASP A 418 -15.47 16.66 21.91
CA ASP A 418 -15.41 17.80 22.83
C ASP A 418 -13.96 18.20 23.09
N PHE A 419 -13.08 17.20 23.29
CA PHE A 419 -11.64 17.44 23.44
C PHE A 419 -11.04 18.14 22.21
N TYR A 420 -11.42 17.70 21.00
CA TYR A 420 -10.97 18.33 19.78
C TYR A 420 -11.48 19.77 19.62
N ARG A 421 -12.76 20.02 19.98
CA ARG A 421 -13.32 21.37 19.98
C ARG A 421 -12.61 22.31 20.97
N GLU A 422 -12.25 21.80 22.17
CA GLU A 422 -11.43 22.58 23.13
C GLU A 422 -10.08 22.94 22.53
N PHE A 423 -9.41 21.98 21.86
CA PHE A 423 -8.16 22.28 21.14
C PHE A 423 -8.36 23.37 20.08
N LEU A 424 -9.41 23.31 19.26
CA LEU A 424 -9.71 24.33 18.25
C LEU A 424 -9.99 25.69 18.88
N GLN A 425 -10.69 25.75 20.00
CA GLN A 425 -10.91 26.98 20.75
C GLN A 425 -9.59 27.59 21.25
N VAL A 426 -8.66 26.76 21.74
CA VAL A 426 -7.32 27.23 22.11
C VAL A 426 -6.58 27.81 20.92
N GLN A 427 -6.66 27.19 19.74
CA GLN A 427 -6.05 27.71 18.52
C GLN A 427 -6.68 29.03 18.08
N ALA A 428 -8.01 29.16 18.20
CA ALA A 428 -8.72 30.40 17.89
C ALA A 428 -8.30 31.57 18.85
N VAL A 429 -8.17 31.29 20.15
CA VAL A 429 -7.66 32.26 21.13
C VAL A 429 -6.20 32.65 20.85
N ALA A 430 -5.40 31.74 20.31
CA ALA A 430 -4.04 31.99 19.85
C ALA A 430 -3.96 32.81 18.55
N GLY A 431 -5.11 33.22 17.99
CA GLY A 431 -5.21 34.09 16.80
C GLY A 431 -5.26 33.35 15.48
N LYS A 432 -5.47 32.04 15.47
CA LYS A 432 -5.69 31.29 14.23
C LYS A 432 -7.16 31.33 13.83
N GLU A 433 -7.43 31.62 12.57
CA GLU A 433 -8.78 31.52 12.02
C GLU A 433 -9.11 30.05 11.76
N VAL A 434 -10.02 29.46 12.54
CA VAL A 434 -10.43 28.06 12.41
C VAL A 434 -11.94 27.94 12.59
N ASP A 435 -12.55 27.06 11.81
CA ASP A 435 -13.93 26.66 12.02
C ASP A 435 -13.98 25.55 13.08
N ILE A 436 -14.99 25.60 13.96
CA ILE A 436 -15.20 24.60 15.00
C ILE A 436 -16.35 23.70 14.57
N PRO A 437 -16.07 22.48 14.06
CA PRO A 437 -17.11 21.62 13.52
C PRO A 437 -17.97 21.02 14.63
N GLU A 438 -19.29 20.96 14.40
CA GLU A 438 -20.22 20.28 15.30
C GLU A 438 -20.46 18.82 14.89
N THR A 439 -20.77 18.57 13.62
CA THR A 439 -21.17 17.25 13.11
C THR A 439 -20.58 16.90 11.77
N SER A 440 -19.94 17.84 11.06
CA SER A 440 -19.35 17.62 9.75
C SER A 440 -17.87 17.97 9.78
N PHE A 441 -17.02 17.02 9.39
CA PHE A 441 -15.57 17.06 9.58
C PHE A 441 -14.85 16.97 8.24
N ASP A 442 -13.78 17.74 8.06
CA ASP A 442 -12.86 17.57 6.95
C ASP A 442 -11.81 16.46 7.23
N VAL A 443 -10.95 16.15 6.27
CA VAL A 443 -9.92 15.10 6.40
C VAL A 443 -8.96 15.36 7.56
N TYR A 444 -8.62 16.61 7.85
CA TYR A 444 -7.70 16.97 8.94
C TYR A 444 -8.36 16.93 10.30
N ASP A 445 -9.64 17.27 10.38
CA ASP A 445 -10.45 17.06 11.58
C ASP A 445 -10.52 15.57 11.93
N LEU A 446 -10.80 14.72 10.93
CA LEU A 446 -10.84 13.27 11.10
C LEU A 446 -9.47 12.70 11.51
N ALA A 447 -8.39 13.21 10.91
CA ALA A 447 -7.02 12.84 11.29
C ALA A 447 -6.72 13.19 12.75
N ALA A 448 -7.10 14.41 13.18
CA ALA A 448 -6.95 14.86 14.56
C ALA A 448 -7.76 13.99 15.54
N LEU A 449 -9.02 13.68 15.21
CA LEU A 449 -9.88 12.82 16.03
C LEU A 449 -9.29 11.41 16.15
N ALA A 450 -8.81 10.82 15.06
CA ALA A 450 -8.15 9.51 15.08
C ALA A 450 -6.87 9.53 15.92
N TYR A 451 -6.07 10.58 15.80
CA TYR A 451 -4.88 10.76 16.63
C TYR A 451 -5.22 10.88 18.13
N ILE A 452 -6.25 11.68 18.48
CA ILE A 452 -6.72 11.84 19.87
C ILE A 452 -7.21 10.48 20.40
N TYR A 453 -8.00 9.74 19.62
CA TYR A 453 -8.47 8.42 19.99
C TYR A 453 -7.29 7.49 20.33
N LYS A 454 -6.35 7.34 19.40
CA LYS A 454 -5.18 6.47 19.55
C LYS A 454 -4.24 6.90 20.67
N ARG A 455 -4.07 8.21 20.88
CA ARG A 455 -3.14 8.74 21.87
C ARG A 455 -3.72 8.78 23.28
N ILE A 456 -5.01 9.11 23.41
CA ILE A 456 -5.63 9.35 24.71
C ILE A 456 -6.52 8.18 25.16
N LYS A 457 -7.40 7.72 24.28
CA LYS A 457 -8.53 6.85 24.68
C LYS A 457 -8.28 5.35 24.51
N GLU A 458 -7.53 4.94 23.50
CA GLU A 458 -7.36 3.52 23.15
C GLU A 458 -6.79 2.70 24.31
N THR A 459 -7.43 1.56 24.63
CA THR A 459 -6.94 0.62 25.65
C THR A 459 -6.39 -0.67 25.06
N ASP A 460 -6.95 -1.12 23.92
CA ASP A 460 -6.58 -2.35 23.24
C ASP A 460 -6.05 -2.01 21.84
N PRO A 461 -4.72 -1.83 21.67
CA PRO A 461 -4.16 -1.46 20.39
C PRO A 461 -4.32 -2.60 19.37
N VAL A 462 -5.00 -2.33 18.28
CA VAL A 462 -5.18 -3.26 17.16
C VAL A 462 -4.21 -2.88 16.04
N ARG A 463 -3.51 -3.88 15.49
CA ARG A 463 -2.73 -3.70 14.26
C ARG A 463 -3.66 -3.69 13.06
N GLU A 464 -3.89 -2.53 12.49
CA GLU A 464 -4.85 -2.33 11.39
C GLU A 464 -4.34 -2.81 10.03
N ALA A 465 -3.07 -2.61 9.76
CA ALA A 465 -2.45 -2.98 8.51
C ALA A 465 -0.97 -3.36 8.70
N SER A 466 -0.42 -4.12 7.75
CA SER A 466 1.02 -4.41 7.68
C SER A 466 1.72 -3.55 6.62
N HIS A 467 1.01 -3.22 5.55
CA HIS A 467 1.54 -2.40 4.47
C HIS A 467 0.47 -1.45 3.92
N VAL A 468 0.84 -0.19 3.75
CA VAL A 468 -0.05 0.87 3.25
C VAL A 468 0.49 1.42 1.95
N VAL A 469 -0.31 1.39 0.91
CA VAL A 469 -0.03 1.99 -0.39
C VAL A 469 -0.84 3.26 -0.53
N ILE A 470 -0.18 4.39 -0.77
CA ILE A 470 -0.83 5.69 -0.98
C ILE A 470 -0.52 6.14 -2.40
N ASP A 471 -1.56 6.36 -3.20
CA ASP A 471 -1.44 6.93 -4.54
C ASP A 471 -1.94 8.38 -4.56
N GLU A 472 -1.42 9.18 -5.47
CA GLU A 472 -1.62 10.63 -5.55
C GLU A 472 -1.32 11.34 -4.22
N ALA A 473 -0.20 10.96 -3.63
CA ALA A 473 0.19 11.36 -2.28
C ALA A 473 0.34 12.88 -2.09
N GLN A 474 0.58 13.63 -3.16
CA GLN A 474 0.69 15.09 -3.13
C GLN A 474 -0.62 15.80 -2.74
N ASP A 475 -1.76 15.11 -2.84
CA ASP A 475 -3.07 15.70 -2.56
C ASP A 475 -3.35 15.88 -1.05
N PHE A 476 -2.54 15.26 -0.17
CA PHE A 476 -2.72 15.31 1.28
C PHE A 476 -1.63 16.14 1.96
N GLY A 477 -2.00 16.85 3.01
CA GLY A 477 -1.05 17.64 3.82
C GLY A 477 -0.32 16.82 4.88
N MET A 478 0.78 17.40 5.41
CA MET A 478 1.64 16.76 6.42
C MET A 478 0.90 16.36 7.70
N MET A 479 -0.13 17.10 8.11
CA MET A 479 -0.97 16.73 9.25
C MET A 479 -1.56 15.31 9.09
N ALA A 480 -2.11 14.99 7.91
CA ALA A 480 -2.67 13.66 7.66
C ALA A 480 -1.59 12.57 7.73
N TYR A 481 -0.39 12.82 7.20
CA TYR A 481 0.72 11.87 7.27
C TYR A 481 1.27 11.67 8.68
N CYS A 482 1.38 12.73 9.48
CA CYS A 482 1.79 12.62 10.87
C CYS A 482 0.80 11.79 11.69
N CYS A 483 -0.50 12.05 11.53
CA CYS A 483 -1.55 11.29 12.19
C CYS A 483 -1.58 9.83 11.71
N LEU A 484 -1.46 9.60 10.40
CA LEU A 484 -1.41 8.26 9.82
C LEU A 484 -0.23 7.45 10.36
N HIS A 485 0.96 8.04 10.37
CA HIS A 485 2.18 7.40 10.87
C HIS A 485 2.06 7.04 12.35
N TYR A 486 1.44 7.91 13.15
CA TYR A 486 1.16 7.62 14.56
C TYR A 486 0.11 6.52 14.73
N CYS A 487 -1.00 6.59 14.01
CA CYS A 487 -2.14 5.68 14.18
C CYS A 487 -1.86 4.25 13.64
N LEU A 488 -1.05 4.12 12.58
CA LEU A 488 -0.70 2.85 11.94
C LEU A 488 0.73 2.43 12.26
N ARG A 489 1.07 2.37 13.54
CA ARG A 489 2.41 1.95 13.99
C ARG A 489 2.75 0.54 13.56
N GLY A 490 4.01 0.34 13.16
CA GLY A 490 4.52 -0.96 12.72
C GLY A 490 4.11 -1.34 11.29
N CYS A 491 3.46 -0.43 10.53
CA CYS A 491 3.24 -0.58 9.10
C CYS A 491 4.46 -0.10 8.32
N THR A 492 4.61 -0.65 7.12
CA THR A 492 5.49 -0.10 6.09
C THR A 492 4.67 0.60 5.01
N TYR A 493 5.31 1.52 4.28
CA TYR A 493 4.63 2.41 3.34
C TYR A 493 5.22 2.29 1.93
N THR A 494 4.33 2.28 0.94
CA THR A 494 4.62 2.58 -0.46
C THR A 494 3.84 3.83 -0.84
N ILE A 495 4.50 4.98 -0.91
CA ILE A 495 3.88 6.28 -1.15
C ILE A 495 4.26 6.74 -2.55
N MET A 496 3.27 7.01 -3.40
CA MET A 496 3.48 7.43 -4.78
C MET A 496 2.75 8.73 -5.07
N GLY A 497 3.40 9.63 -5.77
CA GLY A 497 2.80 10.91 -6.14
C GLY A 497 3.66 11.71 -7.12
N ASP A 498 3.20 12.88 -7.44
CA ASP A 498 3.90 13.87 -8.26
C ASP A 498 3.64 15.27 -7.70
N THR A 499 4.62 15.83 -7.02
CA THR A 499 4.49 17.18 -6.43
C THR A 499 4.21 18.26 -7.47
N SER A 500 4.62 18.03 -8.73
CA SER A 500 4.32 18.95 -9.85
C SER A 500 2.85 18.93 -10.28
N GLN A 501 2.08 17.91 -9.87
CA GLN A 501 0.64 17.79 -10.13
C GLN A 501 -0.22 18.20 -8.94
N ASN A 502 0.38 18.75 -7.87
CA ASN A 502 -0.38 19.20 -6.72
C ASN A 502 -1.29 20.37 -7.10
N ILE A 503 -2.62 20.12 -7.09
CA ILE A 503 -3.65 21.16 -7.30
C ILE A 503 -4.12 21.78 -5.98
N HIS A 504 -3.63 21.27 -4.86
CA HIS A 504 -3.93 21.71 -3.50
C HIS A 504 -2.73 22.39 -2.87
N PHE A 505 -2.17 23.39 -3.57
CA PHE A 505 -0.92 24.05 -3.21
C PHE A 505 -0.86 24.55 -1.76
N ARG A 506 -1.98 24.96 -1.19
CA ARG A 506 -2.06 25.54 0.16
C ARG A 506 -1.90 24.50 1.28
N TYR A 507 -2.32 23.26 1.07
CA TYR A 507 -2.33 22.22 2.10
C TYR A 507 -1.72 20.89 1.67
N GLY A 508 -1.66 20.60 0.37
CA GLY A 508 -1.01 19.40 -0.14
C GLY A 508 0.52 19.49 -0.14
N LEU A 509 1.20 18.43 -0.55
CA LEU A 509 2.66 18.39 -0.59
C LEU A 509 3.19 19.11 -1.83
N ASN A 510 3.98 20.16 -1.62
CA ASN A 510 4.70 20.88 -2.67
C ASN A 510 6.13 20.34 -2.88
N ASP A 511 6.65 19.59 -1.91
CA ASP A 511 7.90 18.84 -1.96
C ASP A 511 7.82 17.59 -1.08
N TRP A 512 8.86 16.79 -1.11
CA TRP A 512 8.94 15.53 -0.35
C TRP A 512 9.74 15.62 0.95
N GLU A 513 10.35 16.77 1.27
CA GLU A 513 11.37 16.86 2.31
C GLU A 513 10.84 16.50 3.71
N GLU A 514 9.69 17.01 4.09
CA GLU A 514 9.10 16.70 5.40
C GLU A 514 8.60 15.26 5.47
N LEU A 515 7.95 14.77 4.41
CA LEU A 515 7.46 13.40 4.36
C LEU A 515 8.60 12.39 4.35
N ARG A 516 9.72 12.68 3.65
CA ARG A 516 10.91 11.84 3.69
C ARG A 516 11.49 11.74 5.09
N LYS A 517 11.58 12.83 5.83
CA LYS A 517 12.05 12.85 7.22
C LYS A 517 11.14 12.07 8.17
N LEU A 518 9.84 12.06 7.90
CA LEU A 518 8.86 11.33 8.71
C LEU A 518 8.91 9.81 8.45
N VAL A 519 8.96 9.41 7.18
CA VAL A 519 8.72 8.01 6.76
C VAL A 519 10.01 7.25 6.49
N LEU A 520 11.02 7.89 5.87
CA LEU A 520 12.27 7.22 5.49
C LEU A 520 13.31 7.28 6.61
N THR A 521 13.07 6.56 7.69
CA THR A 521 13.92 6.52 8.89
C THR A 521 14.81 5.29 8.98
N GLY A 522 14.51 4.25 8.20
CA GLY A 522 15.26 2.99 8.17
C GLY A 522 16.42 3.03 7.17
N THR A 523 17.47 2.25 7.46
CA THR A 523 18.70 2.17 6.62
C THR A 523 18.41 1.77 5.17
N TYR A 524 17.37 0.96 4.96
CA TYR A 524 17.00 0.42 3.64
C TYR A 524 15.80 1.11 3.01
N ASP A 525 15.26 2.13 3.68
CA ASP A 525 14.19 2.95 3.11
C ASP A 525 14.70 3.71 1.89
N ALA A 526 13.81 4.07 0.96
CA ALA A 526 14.26 4.66 -0.28
C ALA A 526 13.33 5.73 -0.83
N PHE A 527 13.94 6.62 -1.60
CA PHE A 527 13.26 7.54 -2.49
C PHE A 527 13.48 7.10 -3.95
N GLY A 528 12.41 6.79 -4.65
CA GLY A 528 12.42 6.35 -6.05
C GLY A 528 12.01 7.45 -7.00
N LEU A 529 12.49 7.38 -8.25
CA LEU A 529 12.13 8.29 -9.31
C LEU A 529 11.63 7.53 -10.53
N LEU A 530 10.48 7.92 -11.08
CA LEU A 530 9.94 7.49 -12.35
C LEU A 530 9.90 8.69 -13.29
N ARG A 531 10.91 8.82 -14.15
CA ARG A 531 11.11 10.01 -15.01
C ARG A 531 10.47 9.89 -16.37
N LYS A 532 10.29 8.66 -16.88
CA LYS A 532 9.76 8.43 -18.23
C LYS A 532 8.24 8.56 -18.27
N SER A 533 7.73 9.35 -19.18
CA SER A 533 6.30 9.45 -19.47
C SER A 533 5.92 8.60 -20.67
N TYR A 534 4.98 7.68 -20.46
CA TYR A 534 4.45 6.78 -21.50
C TYR A 534 3.13 7.27 -22.11
N ARG A 535 2.54 8.29 -21.49
CA ARG A 535 1.26 8.87 -21.93
C ARG A 535 1.46 10.03 -22.91
N ASN A 536 2.40 10.91 -22.59
CA ASN A 536 2.58 12.17 -23.30
C ASN A 536 3.51 12.03 -24.52
N THR A 537 3.27 12.86 -25.55
CA THR A 537 4.21 13.02 -26.68
C THR A 537 5.40 13.89 -26.26
N VAL A 538 6.44 13.90 -27.11
CA VAL A 538 7.62 14.74 -26.90
C VAL A 538 7.25 16.22 -26.82
N GLU A 539 6.31 16.66 -27.67
CA GLU A 539 5.85 18.06 -27.75
C GLU A 539 5.13 18.47 -26.47
N ILE A 540 4.19 17.63 -25.94
CA ILE A 540 3.48 17.88 -24.69
C ILE A 540 4.46 17.92 -23.52
N SER A 541 5.39 16.95 -23.46
CA SER A 541 6.36 16.88 -22.36
C SER A 541 7.33 18.06 -22.33
N LYS A 542 7.79 18.53 -23.51
CA LYS A 542 8.62 19.74 -23.59
C LYS A 542 7.86 20.97 -23.12
N PHE A 543 6.64 21.16 -23.59
CA PHE A 543 5.81 22.30 -23.21
C PHE A 543 5.50 22.30 -21.70
N ALA A 544 5.15 21.13 -21.14
CA ALA A 544 4.93 20.99 -19.70
C ALA A 544 6.19 21.28 -18.87
N ASN A 545 7.37 20.78 -19.30
CA ASN A 545 8.64 21.08 -18.65
C ASN A 545 8.99 22.58 -18.69
N ASP A 546 8.67 23.25 -19.79
CA ASP A 546 8.90 24.69 -19.91
C ASP A 546 8.00 25.50 -18.95
N ILE A 547 6.73 25.10 -18.78
CA ILE A 547 5.84 25.70 -17.77
C ILE A 547 6.38 25.47 -16.36
N LEU A 548 6.76 24.23 -16.02
CA LEU A 548 7.24 23.87 -14.68
C LEU A 548 8.49 24.64 -14.26
N ARG A 549 9.37 25.01 -15.21
CA ARG A 549 10.58 25.81 -14.93
C ARG A 549 10.30 27.23 -14.45
N HIS A 550 9.09 27.73 -14.61
CA HIS A 550 8.66 29.04 -14.12
C HIS A 550 8.09 29.02 -12.70
N GLY A 551 7.96 27.83 -12.08
CA GLY A 551 7.50 27.68 -10.69
C GLY A 551 8.65 27.67 -9.69
N ASP A 552 8.38 28.12 -8.46
CA ASP A 552 9.31 28.15 -7.33
C ASP A 552 9.28 26.85 -6.51
N PHE A 553 9.26 25.70 -7.16
CA PHE A 553 9.22 24.40 -6.50
C PHE A 553 10.19 23.41 -7.14
N ALA A 554 10.49 22.31 -6.46
CA ALA A 554 11.39 21.27 -6.97
C ALA A 554 10.78 20.62 -8.22
N VAL A 555 11.42 20.83 -9.38
CA VAL A 555 10.99 20.29 -10.66
C VAL A 555 11.70 18.97 -10.95
N TYR A 556 10.92 17.94 -11.22
CA TYR A 556 11.39 16.66 -11.73
C TYR A 556 11.11 16.60 -13.24
N PRO A 557 12.13 16.72 -14.11
CA PRO A 557 11.93 16.80 -15.55
C PRO A 557 11.29 15.51 -16.10
N VAL A 558 10.29 15.69 -16.97
CA VAL A 558 9.65 14.57 -17.69
C VAL A 558 10.54 14.16 -18.86
N GLU A 559 10.91 12.90 -18.92
CA GLU A 559 11.59 12.27 -20.04
C GLU A 559 10.54 11.56 -20.92
N PRO A 560 10.14 12.12 -22.07
CA PRO A 560 9.17 11.45 -22.93
C PRO A 560 9.80 10.23 -23.61
N ILE A 561 9.01 9.17 -23.80
CA ILE A 561 9.38 8.17 -24.79
C ILE A 561 9.34 8.82 -26.19
N ILE A 562 10.09 8.26 -27.16
CA ILE A 562 10.16 8.78 -28.52
C ILE A 562 8.82 8.54 -29.23
N ARG A 563 7.84 9.35 -28.89
CA ARG A 563 6.52 9.40 -29.52
C ARG A 563 6.20 10.84 -29.86
N HIS A 564 6.12 11.13 -31.15
CA HIS A 564 5.78 12.46 -31.67
C HIS A 564 4.28 12.62 -31.88
N GLY A 565 3.77 13.81 -31.65
CA GLY A 565 2.40 14.23 -31.88
C GLY A 565 2.33 15.60 -32.53
N ALA A 566 1.14 16.19 -32.58
CA ALA A 566 0.97 17.56 -33.02
C ALA A 566 1.65 18.55 -32.08
N ALA A 567 2.10 19.68 -32.57
CA ALA A 567 2.61 20.78 -31.77
C ALA A 567 1.52 21.29 -30.81
N VAL A 568 1.93 21.65 -29.57
CA VAL A 568 0.99 22.23 -28.59
C VAL A 568 0.50 23.59 -29.11
N ARG A 569 -0.81 23.75 -29.21
CA ARG A 569 -1.47 25.02 -29.55
C ARG A 569 -1.73 25.81 -28.28
N VAL A 570 -1.35 27.07 -28.31
CA VAL A 570 -1.66 28.04 -27.24
C VAL A 570 -2.57 29.10 -27.82
N GLU A 571 -3.81 29.15 -27.35
CA GLU A 571 -4.80 30.11 -27.78
C GLU A 571 -5.14 31.08 -26.65
N LYS A 572 -5.21 32.36 -26.97
CA LYS A 572 -5.62 33.39 -26.04
C LYS A 572 -7.01 33.86 -26.43
N GLN A 573 -7.91 33.80 -25.49
CA GLN A 573 -9.27 34.31 -25.66
C GLN A 573 -9.46 35.64 -24.90
N PRO A 574 -10.35 36.52 -25.34
CA PRO A 574 -10.52 37.85 -24.74
C PRO A 574 -11.10 37.78 -23.32
N ASP A 575 -11.89 36.79 -22.99
CA ASP A 575 -12.51 36.59 -21.70
C ASP A 575 -12.80 35.11 -21.39
N ALA A 576 -13.25 34.83 -20.16
CA ALA A 576 -13.51 33.48 -19.69
C ALA A 576 -14.65 32.78 -20.42
N THR A 577 -15.65 33.53 -20.92
CA THR A 577 -16.79 32.98 -21.65
C THR A 577 -16.34 32.47 -23.02
N ALA A 578 -15.58 33.29 -23.77
CA ALA A 578 -15.01 32.89 -25.05
C ALA A 578 -14.03 31.71 -24.88
N LEU A 579 -13.26 31.67 -23.80
CA LEU A 579 -12.37 30.55 -23.50
C LEU A 579 -13.16 29.25 -23.24
N LEU A 580 -14.27 29.33 -22.51
CA LEU A 580 -15.12 28.18 -22.25
C LEU A 580 -15.78 27.66 -23.53
N GLU A 581 -16.31 28.54 -24.38
CA GLU A 581 -16.94 28.20 -25.67
C GLU A 581 -15.93 27.49 -26.59
N GLU A 582 -14.71 28.03 -26.72
CA GLU A 582 -13.65 27.41 -27.52
C GLU A 582 -13.22 26.06 -26.94
N THR A 583 -13.13 25.95 -25.61
CA THR A 583 -12.80 24.69 -24.94
C THR A 583 -13.85 23.63 -25.24
N VAL A 584 -15.14 23.95 -25.11
CA VAL A 584 -16.25 23.05 -25.41
C VAL A 584 -16.24 22.65 -26.88
N HIS A 585 -16.02 23.60 -27.78
CA HIS A 585 -15.92 23.34 -29.23
C HIS A 585 -14.77 22.36 -29.53
N THR A 586 -13.58 22.64 -29.01
CA THR A 586 -12.39 21.78 -29.21
C THR A 586 -12.61 20.37 -28.65
N LEU A 587 -13.20 20.23 -27.44
CA LEU A 587 -13.50 18.94 -26.82
C LEU A 587 -14.56 18.16 -27.62
N SER A 588 -15.54 18.84 -28.22
CA SER A 588 -16.56 18.18 -29.05
C SER A 588 -15.97 17.57 -30.33
N LEU A 589 -14.90 18.14 -30.86
CA LEU A 589 -14.18 17.61 -32.06
C LEU A 589 -13.33 16.37 -31.74
N ILE A 590 -12.98 16.13 -30.47
CA ILE A 590 -12.17 14.96 -30.06
C ILE A 590 -13.05 13.70 -29.97
N HIS A 591 -14.35 13.85 -29.83
CA HIS A 591 -15.31 12.75 -29.67
C HIS A 591 -16.01 12.33 -30.98
N ILE A 592 -15.67 12.94 -32.07
CA ILE A 592 -16.05 12.52 -33.43
C ILE A 592 -14.88 11.75 -34.06
#